data_0747598d6cf092b249e0fc706beae6cc
#
_entry.id   0747598d6cf092b249e0fc706beae6cc
#
_cell.length_a   1.000
_cell.length_b   1.000
_cell.length_c   1.000
_cell.angle_alpha   90.00
_cell.angle_beta   90.00
_cell.angle_gamma   90.00
#
_symmetry.space_group_name_H-M   'P 1'
#
loop_
_entity.id
_entity.type
_entity.pdbx_description
1 polymer ?
#
loop_
_entity_poly.entity_id
_entity_poly.type
_entity_poly.pdbx_seq_one_letter_code
_entity_poly.pdbx_strand_id
1 'polypeptide(L)' 'MKYVCDVCGWVYDEELGDAENGIAAGTKFEDLPEDFVCPLCGVGKDSFSQE' A
#
# COMPACT_ATOMS: atom_id res chain seq x y z
N MET A 1 6.34 7.70 5.15
CA MET A 1 5.00 7.59 5.77
C MET A 1 4.45 6.19 5.54
N LYS A 2 3.60 5.75 6.44
CA LYS A 2 3.03 4.41 6.37
C LYS A 2 1.53 4.46 6.20
N TYR A 3 1.00 3.52 5.44
CA TYR A 3 -0.43 3.37 5.22
C TYR A 3 -0.84 1.97 5.64
N VAL A 4 -1.95 1.86 6.35
CA VAL A 4 -2.42 0.59 6.91
C VAL A 4 -3.74 0.21 6.27
N CYS A 5 -3.84 -1.04 5.82
CA CYS A 5 -5.09 -1.58 5.32
C CYS A 5 -6.08 -1.70 6.48
N ASP A 6 -7.22 -1.04 6.37
CA ASP A 6 -8.22 -1.04 7.45
C ASP A 6 -8.92 -2.39 7.62
N VAL A 7 -8.75 -3.30 6.67
CA VAL A 7 -9.42 -4.60 6.69
C VAL A 7 -8.54 -5.69 7.31
N CYS A 8 -7.31 -5.83 6.84
CA CYS A 8 -6.42 -6.90 7.29
C CYS A 8 -5.22 -6.43 8.10
N GLY A 9 -4.96 -5.13 8.14
CA GLY A 9 -3.83 -4.59 8.89
C GLY A 9 -2.49 -4.62 8.16
N TRP A 10 -2.47 -4.96 6.87
CA TRP A 10 -1.23 -4.93 6.10
C TRP A 10 -0.72 -3.49 6.01
N VAL A 11 0.59 -3.29 6.18
CA VAL A 11 1.20 -1.97 6.18
C VAL A 11 2.01 -1.76 4.91
N TYR A 12 1.75 -0.66 4.22
CA TYR A 12 2.58 -0.19 3.12
C TYR A 12 3.51 0.90 3.63
N ASP A 13 4.81 0.65 3.59
CA ASP A 13 5.82 1.63 3.98
C ASP A 13 6.41 2.25 2.72
N GLU A 14 6.18 3.54 2.52
CA GLU A 14 6.65 4.24 1.34
C GLU A 14 8.17 4.22 1.19
N GLU A 15 8.89 4.18 2.30
CA GLU A 15 10.35 4.13 2.25
C GLU A 15 10.89 2.79 1.79
N LEU A 16 10.19 1.72 2.11
CA LEU A 16 10.60 0.37 1.75
C LEU A 16 10.01 -0.10 0.43
N GLY A 17 8.87 0.45 0.06
CA GLY A 17 8.12 -0.02 -1.10
C GLY A 17 7.59 -1.43 -0.89
N ASP A 18 7.37 -2.15 -1.96
CA ASP A 18 6.92 -3.55 -1.91
C ASP A 18 7.49 -4.28 -3.12
N ALA A 19 8.71 -4.75 -2.99
CA ALA A 19 9.43 -5.39 -4.08
C ALA A 19 8.72 -6.65 -4.57
N GLU A 20 8.03 -7.37 -3.68
CA GLU A 20 7.30 -8.58 -4.06
C GLU A 20 6.17 -8.28 -5.05
N ASN A 21 5.61 -7.08 -4.97
CA ASN A 21 4.55 -6.63 -5.86
C ASN A 21 5.04 -5.62 -6.90
N GLY A 22 6.35 -5.49 -7.06
CA GLY A 22 6.93 -4.65 -8.09
C GLY A 22 6.91 -3.16 -7.77
N ILE A 23 6.79 -2.79 -6.51
CA ILE A 23 6.76 -1.39 -6.08
C ILE A 23 8.13 -1.01 -5.54
N ALA A 24 8.78 -0.05 -6.19
CA ALA A 24 10.11 0.40 -5.80
C ALA A 24 10.09 1.15 -4.47
N ALA A 25 11.18 1.04 -3.71
CA ALA A 25 11.35 1.82 -2.49
C ALA A 25 11.27 3.32 -2.82
N GLY A 26 10.62 4.08 -1.95
CA GLY A 26 10.42 5.51 -2.15
C GLY A 26 9.19 5.88 -2.96
N THR A 27 8.39 4.91 -3.40
CA THR A 27 7.15 5.18 -4.11
C THR A 27 6.08 5.63 -3.11
N LYS A 28 5.53 6.81 -3.32
CA LYS A 28 4.49 7.32 -2.44
C LYS A 28 3.18 6.59 -2.68
N PHE A 29 2.38 6.45 -1.64
CA PHE A 29 1.09 5.78 -1.74
C PHE A 29 0.19 6.42 -2.80
N GLU A 30 0.20 7.74 -2.90
CA GLU A 30 -0.57 8.48 -3.89
C GLU A 30 -0.11 8.22 -5.33
N ASP A 31 1.15 7.78 -5.51
CA ASP A 31 1.71 7.46 -6.81
C ASP A 31 1.43 6.03 -7.25
N LEU A 32 0.83 5.22 -6.37
CA LEU A 32 0.44 3.86 -6.73
C LEU A 32 -0.71 3.89 -7.75
N PRO A 33 -0.80 2.87 -8.63
CA PRO A 33 -1.90 2.81 -9.60
C PRO A 33 -3.26 2.86 -8.91
N GLU A 34 -4.26 3.39 -9.60
CA GLU A 34 -5.62 3.45 -9.06
C GLU A 34 -6.20 2.06 -8.79
N ASP A 35 -5.73 1.07 -9.53
CA ASP A 35 -6.17 -0.32 -9.37
C ASP A 35 -5.32 -1.09 -8.36
N PHE A 36 -4.42 -0.40 -7.65
CA PHE A 36 -3.64 -1.03 -6.59
C PHE A 36 -4.57 -1.60 -5.53
N VAL A 37 -4.29 -2.83 -5.10
CA VAL A 37 -5.08 -3.49 -4.07
C VAL A 37 -4.14 -4.06 -3.02
N CYS A 38 -4.68 -4.24 -1.81
CA CYS A 38 -3.93 -4.87 -0.73
C CYS A 38 -3.52 -6.29 -1.16
N PRO A 39 -2.22 -6.64 -1.08
CA PRO A 39 -1.78 -7.96 -1.50
C PRO A 39 -2.26 -9.10 -0.61
N LEU A 40 -2.77 -8.79 0.58
CA LEU A 40 -3.27 -9.81 1.51
C LEU A 40 -4.77 -10.04 1.39
N CYS A 41 -5.56 -8.97 1.32
CA CYS A 41 -7.01 -9.11 1.32
C CYS A 41 -7.70 -8.60 0.06
N GLY A 42 -6.98 -7.87 -0.80
CA GLY A 42 -7.50 -7.46 -2.09
C GLY A 42 -8.39 -6.23 -2.11
N VAL A 43 -8.49 -5.49 -1.01
CA VAL A 43 -9.28 -4.24 -1.00
C VAL A 43 -8.51 -3.11 -1.70
N GLY A 44 -9.24 -2.14 -2.22
CA GLY A 44 -8.65 -1.01 -2.94
C GLY A 44 -7.97 0.02 -2.04
N LYS A 45 -7.35 1.02 -2.67
CA LYS A 45 -6.61 2.07 -1.95
C LYS A 45 -7.47 2.86 -0.97
N ASP A 46 -8.75 3.00 -1.24
CA ASP A 46 -9.68 3.74 -0.39
C ASP A 46 -9.93 3.05 0.96
N SER A 47 -9.50 1.81 1.12
CA SER A 47 -9.59 1.08 2.37
C SER A 47 -8.31 1.19 3.21
N PHE A 48 -7.41 2.09 2.85
CA PHE A 48 -6.18 2.33 3.58
C PHE A 48 -6.26 3.64 4.34
N SER A 49 -5.63 3.66 5.51
CA SER A 49 -5.52 4.86 6.33
C SER A 49 -4.05 5.19 6.56
N GLN A 50 -3.71 6.47 6.55
CA GLN A 50 -2.37 6.92 6.84
C GLN A 50 -2.11 6.74 8.34
N GLU A 51 -1.01 6.11 8.66
CA GLU A 51 -0.58 5.90 10.04
C GLU A 51 0.08 7.13 10.64
#